data_918c0c91ed208fb0cc71e6d865b93f62
#
_entry.id   918c0c91ed208fb0cc71e6d865b93f62
#
_cell.length_a   1.000
_cell.length_b   1.000
_cell.length_c   1.000
_cell.angle_alpha   90.00
_cell.angle_beta   90.00
_cell.angle_gamma   90.00
#
_symmetry.space_group_name_H-M   'P 1'
#
loop_
_entity.id
_entity.type
_entity.pdbx_description
1 polymer ?
#
loop_
_entity_poly.entity_id
_entity_poly.type
_entity_poly.pdbx_seq_one_letter_code
_entity_poly.pdbx_strand_id
1 'polypeptide(L)'
;DEVYGVWKNLNHPYIEVEDTAVAVVKFKSGAVGNIVVSNSQNPALYGKVHIFGQNGAGVGVQTDGGAMFIAGMSSITEPPYNDLWTVEGEADKLEDWKKGDCDFFNSVDSMHYYHQEQIKDFLHAVETHTKPLVDARDGRKTVELFEAIYRSTQTDSVIKFPIR
;
A
#
# COMPACT_ATOMS: atom_id res chain seq x y z
N ASP A 1 -4.60 -1.42 -16.76
CA ASP A 1 -4.71 -1.00 -18.17
C ASP A 1 -3.65 0.04 -18.52
N GLU A 2 -3.63 1.15 -17.81
CA GLU A 2 -2.67 2.24 -18.04
C GLU A 2 -2.43 3.06 -16.77
N VAL A 3 -1.29 3.74 -16.70
CA VAL A 3 -0.94 4.65 -15.62
C VAL A 3 -0.34 5.94 -16.17
N TYR A 4 -0.66 7.07 -15.53
CA TYR A 4 0.07 8.32 -15.66
C TYR A 4 0.59 8.72 -14.28
N GLY A 5 1.89 8.98 -14.19
CA GLY A 5 2.52 9.31 -12.93
C GLY A 5 3.56 10.42 -13.06
N VAL A 6 3.71 11.15 -11.97
CA VAL A 6 4.73 12.19 -11.81
C VAL A 6 5.46 11.94 -10.51
N TRP A 7 6.76 11.92 -10.57
CA TRP A 7 7.60 11.86 -9.39
C TRP A 7 8.62 13.02 -9.38
N LYS A 8 9.04 13.41 -8.20
CA LYS A 8 10.02 14.48 -8.03
C LYS A 8 10.77 14.33 -6.71
N ASN A 9 12.01 14.79 -6.69
CA ASN A 9 12.73 15.08 -5.45
C ASN A 9 12.44 16.53 -5.07
N LEU A 10 11.80 16.75 -3.94
CA LEU A 10 11.37 18.08 -3.47
C LEU A 10 12.23 18.59 -2.31
N ASN A 11 12.63 17.71 -1.38
CA ASN A 11 13.24 18.10 -0.12
C ASN A 11 14.56 17.38 0.22
N HIS A 12 14.99 16.40 -0.58
CA HIS A 12 16.16 15.59 -0.29
C HIS A 12 17.25 15.74 -1.36
N PRO A 13 17.89 16.93 -1.51
CA PRO A 13 18.81 17.20 -2.61
C PRO A 13 20.07 16.34 -2.63
N TYR A 14 20.28 15.54 -1.57
CA TYR A 14 21.41 14.62 -1.43
C TYR A 14 21.12 13.20 -1.95
N ILE A 15 19.90 12.94 -2.42
CA ILE A 15 19.53 11.67 -3.07
C ILE A 15 19.19 11.92 -4.55
N GLU A 16 19.44 10.92 -5.39
CA GLU A 16 19.25 11.02 -6.85
C GLU A 16 17.87 10.53 -7.31
N VAL A 17 17.06 10.01 -6.39
CA VAL A 17 15.72 9.49 -6.67
C VAL A 17 14.64 10.41 -6.09
N GLU A 18 13.41 10.06 -6.32
CA GLU A 18 12.26 10.80 -5.82
C GLU A 18 12.10 10.67 -4.31
N ASP A 19 11.47 11.67 -3.73
CA ASP A 19 10.90 11.64 -2.38
C ASP A 19 9.39 11.83 -2.39
N THR A 20 8.82 12.11 -3.55
CA THR A 20 7.37 12.28 -3.73
C THR A 20 6.95 11.77 -5.11
N ALA A 21 5.90 10.96 -5.14
CA ALA A 21 5.28 10.47 -6.37
C ALA A 21 3.76 10.51 -6.27
N VAL A 22 3.11 10.86 -7.39
CA VAL A 22 1.65 10.83 -7.55
C VAL A 22 1.33 10.13 -8.86
N ALA A 23 0.38 9.20 -8.85
CA ALA A 23 -0.04 8.52 -10.07
C ALA A 23 -1.56 8.32 -10.11
N VAL A 24 -2.10 8.29 -11.32
CA VAL A 24 -3.47 7.88 -11.63
C VAL A 24 -3.40 6.56 -12.39
N VAL A 25 -4.12 5.55 -11.89
CA VAL A 25 -4.17 4.20 -12.47
C VAL A 25 -5.56 3.95 -13.02
N LYS A 26 -5.65 3.44 -14.25
CA LYS A 26 -6.89 3.04 -14.88
C LYS A 26 -6.89 1.53 -15.07
N PHE A 27 -7.87 0.88 -14.52
CA PHE A 27 -8.01 -0.57 -14.56
C PHE A 27 -8.80 -1.03 -15.80
N LYS A 28 -8.56 -2.25 -16.27
CA LYS A 28 -9.32 -2.85 -17.38
C LYS A 28 -10.81 -2.98 -17.10
N SER A 29 -11.19 -3.06 -15.85
CA SER A 29 -12.59 -3.06 -15.41
C SER A 29 -13.30 -1.71 -15.57
N GLY A 30 -12.56 -0.62 -15.85
CA GLY A 30 -13.04 0.75 -15.86
C GLY A 30 -12.91 1.45 -14.50
N ALA A 31 -12.48 0.77 -13.46
CA ALA A 31 -12.15 1.40 -12.19
C ALA A 31 -10.97 2.37 -12.33
N VAL A 32 -10.93 3.40 -11.49
CA VAL A 32 -9.86 4.40 -11.44
C VAL A 32 -9.30 4.41 -10.03
N GLY A 33 -7.99 4.50 -9.93
CA GLY A 33 -7.29 4.63 -8.65
C GLY A 33 -6.26 5.75 -8.69
N ASN A 34 -5.87 6.21 -7.52
CA ASN A 34 -4.76 7.11 -7.36
C ASN A 34 -3.76 6.57 -6.35
N ILE A 35 -2.50 6.90 -6.54
CA ILE A 35 -1.40 6.59 -5.64
C ILE A 35 -0.73 7.89 -5.26
N VAL A 36 -0.52 8.10 -3.96
CA VAL A 36 0.27 9.22 -3.44
C VAL A 36 1.27 8.66 -2.44
N VAL A 37 2.54 8.92 -2.68
CA VAL A 37 3.65 8.50 -1.80
C VAL A 37 4.58 9.69 -1.58
N SER A 38 4.95 9.94 -0.34
CA SER A 38 5.91 11.00 -0.04
C SER A 38 6.68 10.73 1.25
N ASN A 39 8.00 10.91 1.19
CA ASN A 39 8.89 10.99 2.34
C ASN A 39 9.15 12.45 2.77
N SER A 40 8.54 13.41 2.08
CA SER A 40 8.77 14.86 2.30
C SER A 40 7.69 15.52 3.13
N GLN A 41 6.58 14.83 3.39
CA GLN A 41 5.46 15.42 4.10
C GLN A 41 5.67 15.41 5.62
N ASN A 42 5.34 16.55 6.25
CA ASN A 42 5.33 16.71 7.69
C ASN A 42 4.01 17.42 8.10
N PRO A 43 3.10 16.80 8.90
CA PRO A 43 3.21 15.44 9.43
C PRO A 43 3.18 14.37 8.34
N ALA A 44 3.80 13.21 8.65
CA ALA A 44 3.79 12.07 7.74
C ALA A 44 2.36 11.58 7.46
N LEU A 45 2.13 11.11 6.25
CA LEU A 45 0.86 10.46 5.91
C LEU A 45 0.85 9.01 6.42
N TYR A 46 -0.31 8.57 6.87
CA TYR A 46 -0.56 7.16 7.12
C TYR A 46 -0.62 6.39 5.79
N GLY A 47 -0.13 5.14 5.80
CA GLY A 47 -0.41 4.24 4.70
C GLY A 47 -1.90 3.89 4.71
N LYS A 48 -2.66 4.34 3.70
CA LYS A 48 -4.09 4.09 3.58
C LYS A 48 -4.44 3.45 2.25
N VAL A 49 -5.36 2.50 2.29
CA VAL A 49 -5.99 1.94 1.09
C VAL A 49 -7.50 2.03 1.26
N HIS A 50 -8.14 2.86 0.45
CA HIS A 50 -9.58 3.02 0.42
C HIS A 50 -10.13 2.56 -0.93
N ILE A 51 -11.21 1.79 -0.91
CA ILE A 51 -11.90 1.29 -2.11
C ILE A 51 -13.37 1.72 -2.04
N PHE A 52 -13.84 2.34 -3.10
CA PHE A 52 -15.24 2.78 -3.23
C PHE A 52 -15.93 1.97 -4.32
N GLY A 53 -17.05 1.37 -3.99
CA GLY A 53 -17.89 0.63 -4.91
C GLY A 53 -18.85 1.53 -5.71
N GLN A 54 -19.41 0.98 -6.80
CA GLN A 54 -20.43 1.68 -7.61
C GLN A 54 -21.71 1.99 -6.85
N ASN A 55 -22.00 1.24 -5.79
CA ASN A 55 -23.13 1.45 -4.89
C ASN A 55 -22.88 2.57 -3.86
N GLY A 56 -21.73 3.26 -3.92
CA GLY A 56 -21.36 4.29 -2.97
C GLY A 56 -20.76 3.79 -1.65
N ALA A 57 -20.69 2.46 -1.45
CA ALA A 57 -20.02 1.92 -0.28
C ALA A 57 -18.52 2.14 -0.35
N GLY A 58 -17.92 2.51 0.77
CA GLY A 58 -16.47 2.64 0.95
C GLY A 58 -15.99 1.65 1.98
N VAL A 59 -14.85 1.03 1.71
CA VAL A 59 -14.11 0.20 2.67
C VAL A 59 -12.66 0.63 2.68
N GLY A 60 -12.02 0.59 3.83
CA GLY A 60 -10.65 1.07 3.93
C GLY A 60 -9.91 0.58 5.14
N VAL A 61 -8.61 0.54 5.00
CA VAL A 61 -7.67 0.22 6.06
C VAL A 61 -6.61 1.32 6.15
N GLN A 62 -6.23 1.63 7.36
CA GLN A 62 -5.07 2.43 7.68
C GLN A 62 -3.98 1.48 8.18
N THR A 63 -2.81 1.59 7.60
CA THR A 63 -1.62 0.90 8.13
C THR A 63 -0.92 1.75 9.17
N ASP A 64 0.20 1.30 9.66
CA ASP A 64 0.97 1.90 10.75
C ASP A 64 1.00 3.43 10.70
N GLY A 65 0.36 4.05 11.67
CA GLY A 65 0.34 5.49 11.82
C GLY A 65 1.66 6.00 12.39
N GLY A 66 2.33 6.87 11.64
CA GLY A 66 3.51 7.57 12.11
C GLY A 66 4.73 6.68 12.37
N ALA A 67 4.85 5.55 11.66
CA ALA A 67 6.05 4.75 11.72
C ALA A 67 7.25 5.58 11.22
N MET A 68 8.16 5.89 12.13
CA MET A 68 9.40 6.60 11.80
C MET A 68 10.57 5.63 11.97
N PHE A 69 11.27 5.34 10.86
CA PHE A 69 12.55 4.67 10.89
C PHE A 69 13.66 5.70 11.04
N ILE A 70 14.10 5.92 12.26
CA ILE A 70 15.31 6.74 12.51
C ILE A 70 16.33 5.85 13.19
N ALA A 71 17.48 5.67 12.55
CA ALA A 71 18.64 4.98 13.13
C ALA A 71 18.35 3.55 13.64
N GLY A 72 17.50 2.80 12.94
CA GLY A 72 17.13 1.43 13.32
C GLY A 72 16.07 1.32 14.43
N MET A 73 15.50 2.42 14.85
CA MET A 73 14.36 2.43 15.74
C MET A 73 13.09 2.74 14.97
N SER A 74 12.08 1.91 15.10
CA SER A 74 10.72 2.23 14.65
C SER A 74 9.84 2.59 15.84
N SER A 75 9.15 3.71 15.76
CA SER A 75 8.04 4.00 16.65
C SER A 75 6.76 3.93 15.86
N ILE A 76 5.91 2.98 16.20
CA ILE A 76 4.54 2.90 15.69
C ILE A 76 3.68 3.60 16.72
N THR A 77 3.04 4.69 16.33
CA THR A 77 2.19 5.47 17.23
C THR A 77 0.76 4.95 17.26
N GLU A 78 0.32 4.34 16.17
CA GLU A 78 -1.02 3.75 16.05
C GLU A 78 -0.93 2.41 15.32
N PRO A 79 -1.60 1.36 15.81
CA PRO A 79 -1.64 0.08 15.12
C PRO A 79 -2.46 0.16 13.83
N PRO A 80 -2.27 -0.77 12.88
CA PRO A 80 -3.14 -0.91 11.73
C PRO A 80 -4.58 -1.21 12.13
N TYR A 81 -5.55 -0.62 11.45
CA TYR A 81 -6.97 -0.89 11.69
C TYR A 81 -7.84 -0.54 10.47
N ASN A 82 -9.07 -1.07 10.44
CA ASN A 82 -10.10 -0.64 9.52
C ASN A 82 -10.54 0.78 9.90
N ASP A 83 -10.39 1.75 8.97
CA ASP A 83 -10.69 3.16 9.22
C ASP A 83 -11.92 3.68 8.46
N LEU A 84 -12.43 2.88 7.52
CA LEU A 84 -13.61 3.23 6.72
C LEU A 84 -14.45 1.98 6.43
N TRP A 85 -15.75 2.03 6.77
CA TRP A 85 -16.72 1.01 6.39
C TRP A 85 -18.11 1.61 6.29
N THR A 86 -18.62 1.75 5.07
CA THR A 86 -19.95 2.34 4.79
C THR A 86 -20.85 1.39 4.01
N VAL A 87 -20.65 0.08 4.21
CA VAL A 87 -21.52 -0.93 3.61
C VAL A 87 -22.90 -0.86 4.26
N GLU A 88 -23.93 -0.80 3.45
CA GLU A 88 -25.32 -0.69 3.93
C GLU A 88 -25.68 -1.87 4.84
N GLY A 89 -26.29 -1.56 5.97
CA GLY A 89 -26.64 -2.55 7.00
C GLY A 89 -25.48 -3.02 7.88
N GLU A 90 -24.27 -2.48 7.71
CA GLU A 90 -23.06 -2.88 8.44
C GLU A 90 -22.31 -1.71 9.11
N ALA A 91 -22.92 -0.55 9.20
CA ALA A 91 -22.25 0.66 9.69
C ALA A 91 -21.79 0.57 11.16
N ASP A 92 -22.42 -0.28 11.95
CA ASP A 92 -22.11 -0.54 13.35
C ASP A 92 -20.86 -1.42 13.55
N LYS A 93 -20.40 -2.13 12.52
CA LYS A 93 -19.27 -3.06 12.61
C LYS A 93 -17.91 -2.36 12.70
N LEU A 94 -17.81 -1.12 12.21
CA LEU A 94 -16.52 -0.42 12.10
C LEU A 94 -15.81 -0.27 13.45
N GLU A 95 -16.55 0.13 14.49
CA GLU A 95 -15.98 0.34 15.81
C GLU A 95 -15.50 -0.96 16.45
N ASP A 96 -16.24 -2.05 16.27
CA ASP A 96 -15.85 -3.38 16.77
C ASP A 96 -14.61 -3.90 16.05
N TRP A 97 -14.53 -3.74 14.73
CA TRP A 97 -13.36 -4.13 13.96
C TRP A 97 -12.15 -3.29 14.30
N LYS A 98 -12.30 -1.97 14.36
CA LYS A 98 -11.22 -1.08 14.75
C LYS A 98 -10.67 -1.44 16.13
N LYS A 99 -11.55 -1.72 17.09
CA LYS A 99 -11.13 -2.18 18.41
C LYS A 99 -10.40 -3.52 18.34
N GLY A 100 -10.94 -4.50 17.62
CA GLY A 100 -10.31 -5.83 17.45
C GLY A 100 -8.95 -5.74 16.78
N ASP A 101 -8.81 -4.95 15.74
CA ASP A 101 -7.54 -4.69 15.05
C ASP A 101 -6.53 -4.06 16.00
N CYS A 102 -6.92 -3.00 16.72
CA CYS A 102 -6.03 -2.34 17.67
C CYS A 102 -5.59 -3.28 18.80
N ASP A 103 -6.51 -4.05 19.38
CA ASP A 103 -6.20 -5.01 20.43
C ASP A 103 -5.21 -6.09 19.93
N PHE A 104 -5.42 -6.60 18.71
CA PHE A 104 -4.53 -7.59 18.11
C PHE A 104 -3.12 -7.01 17.85
N PHE A 105 -3.02 -5.89 17.14
CA PHE A 105 -1.73 -5.32 16.77
C PHE A 105 -0.97 -4.71 17.94
N ASN A 106 -1.65 -4.31 19.02
CA ASN A 106 -0.99 -3.97 20.28
C ASN A 106 -0.43 -5.20 21.01
N SER A 107 -0.91 -6.40 20.70
CA SER A 107 -0.43 -7.65 21.30
C SER A 107 0.76 -8.30 20.59
N VAL A 108 1.09 -7.84 19.37
CA VAL A 108 2.18 -8.36 18.54
C VAL A 108 3.15 -7.25 18.16
N ASP A 109 4.40 -7.62 17.89
CA ASP A 109 5.33 -6.73 17.23
C ASP A 109 5.01 -6.69 15.73
N SER A 110 4.36 -5.63 15.27
CA SER A 110 3.90 -5.51 13.89
C SER A 110 5.05 -5.56 12.86
N MET A 111 6.25 -5.09 13.22
CA MET A 111 7.43 -5.15 12.36
C MET A 111 7.89 -6.59 12.10
N HIS A 112 7.83 -7.45 13.12
CA HIS A 112 8.21 -8.85 12.99
C HIS A 112 7.05 -9.72 12.51
N TYR A 113 5.83 -9.42 12.92
CA TYR A 113 4.65 -10.24 12.63
C TYR A 113 4.44 -10.47 11.13
N TYR A 114 4.42 -9.43 10.32
CA TYR A 114 4.20 -9.57 8.88
C TYR A 114 5.32 -10.34 8.18
N HIS A 115 6.56 -10.10 8.53
CA HIS A 115 7.69 -10.87 7.99
C HIS A 115 7.63 -12.33 8.39
N GLN A 116 7.27 -12.61 9.63
CA GLN A 116 7.11 -13.98 10.11
C GLN A 116 6.02 -14.73 9.34
N GLU A 117 4.87 -14.10 9.11
CA GLU A 117 3.77 -14.73 8.35
C GLU A 117 4.16 -14.98 6.89
N GLN A 118 4.86 -14.06 6.23
CA GLN A 118 5.38 -14.26 4.88
C GLN A 118 6.36 -15.45 4.81
N ILE A 119 7.26 -15.56 5.78
CA ILE A 119 8.23 -16.67 5.84
C ILE A 119 7.50 -18.01 6.09
N LYS A 120 6.53 -18.03 6.98
CA LYS A 120 5.71 -19.24 7.26
C LYS A 120 4.97 -19.71 6.01
N ASP A 121 4.31 -18.79 5.28
CA ASP A 121 3.60 -19.10 4.04
C ASP A 121 4.55 -19.68 2.99
N PHE A 122 5.73 -19.09 2.83
CA PHE A 122 6.74 -19.59 1.90
C PHE A 122 7.25 -20.98 2.28
N LEU A 123 7.57 -21.21 3.56
CA LEU A 123 8.02 -22.52 4.04
C LEU A 123 6.92 -23.59 3.86
N HIS A 124 5.68 -23.24 4.17
CA HIS A 124 4.54 -24.13 3.95
C HIS A 124 4.38 -24.49 2.46
N ALA A 125 4.52 -23.51 1.57
CA ALA A 125 4.46 -23.75 0.13
C ALA A 125 5.58 -24.70 -0.35
N VAL A 126 6.78 -24.57 0.20
CA VAL A 126 7.90 -25.50 -0.09
C VAL A 126 7.59 -26.91 0.40
N GLU A 127 7.13 -27.06 1.65
CA GLU A 127 6.82 -28.38 2.26
C GLU A 127 5.70 -29.12 1.54
N THR A 128 4.67 -28.36 1.10
CA THR A 128 3.47 -28.93 0.47
C THR A 128 3.54 -28.96 -1.05
N HIS A 129 4.62 -28.44 -1.65
CA HIS A 129 4.77 -28.27 -3.11
C HIS A 129 3.63 -27.45 -3.75
N THR A 130 3.12 -26.46 -3.01
CA THR A 130 2.08 -25.52 -3.45
C THR A 130 2.68 -24.17 -3.80
N LYS A 131 1.84 -23.24 -4.26
CA LYS A 131 2.26 -21.84 -4.45
C LYS A 131 2.11 -21.08 -3.15
N PRO A 132 3.06 -20.16 -2.83
CA PRO A 132 2.85 -19.19 -1.76
C PRO A 132 1.72 -18.23 -2.13
N LEU A 133 1.16 -17.56 -1.13
CA LEU A 133 0.08 -16.56 -1.30
C LEU A 133 0.49 -15.45 -2.28
N VAL A 134 1.74 -15.01 -2.20
CA VAL A 134 2.32 -14.03 -3.14
C VAL A 134 3.54 -14.66 -3.81
N ASP A 135 3.46 -14.94 -5.10
CA ASP A 135 4.56 -15.49 -5.89
C ASP A 135 5.36 -14.40 -6.64
N ALA A 136 6.43 -14.82 -7.31
CA ALA A 136 7.27 -13.92 -8.09
C ALA A 136 6.53 -13.21 -9.23
N ARG A 137 5.44 -13.77 -9.75
CA ARG A 137 4.63 -13.15 -10.80
C ARG A 137 3.80 -11.99 -10.25
N ASP A 138 3.33 -12.14 -9.00
CA ASP A 138 2.64 -11.05 -8.32
C ASP A 138 3.61 -9.92 -7.96
N GLY A 139 4.79 -10.26 -7.44
CA GLY A 139 5.86 -9.30 -7.20
C GLY A 139 6.27 -8.54 -8.47
N ARG A 140 6.34 -9.24 -9.61
CA ARG A 140 6.63 -8.62 -10.91
C ARG A 140 5.60 -7.54 -11.29
N LYS A 141 4.30 -7.77 -11.04
CA LYS A 141 3.25 -6.78 -11.36
C LYS A 141 3.45 -5.47 -10.59
N THR A 142 3.87 -5.59 -9.33
CA THR A 142 4.17 -4.42 -8.49
C THR A 142 5.38 -3.65 -9.02
N VAL A 143 6.46 -4.35 -9.36
CA VAL A 143 7.65 -3.73 -9.96
C VAL A 143 7.32 -3.09 -11.31
N GLU A 144 6.50 -3.75 -12.13
CA GLU A 144 6.06 -3.23 -13.42
C GLU A 144 5.26 -1.91 -13.26
N LEU A 145 4.45 -1.80 -12.19
CA LEU A 145 3.73 -0.56 -11.90
C LEU A 145 4.68 0.59 -11.55
N PHE A 146 5.69 0.35 -10.71
CA PHE A 146 6.69 1.37 -10.36
C PHE A 146 7.49 1.81 -11.58
N GLU A 147 7.95 0.87 -12.37
CA GLU A 147 8.66 1.14 -13.62
C GLU A 147 7.81 1.97 -14.58
N ALA A 148 6.51 1.68 -14.68
CA ALA A 148 5.60 2.44 -15.52
C ALA A 148 5.44 3.89 -15.03
N ILE A 149 5.40 4.14 -13.72
CA ILE A 149 5.36 5.48 -13.15
C ILE A 149 6.65 6.24 -13.47
N TYR A 150 7.81 5.61 -13.34
CA TYR A 150 9.10 6.21 -13.73
C TYR A 150 9.12 6.59 -15.20
N ARG A 151 8.76 5.67 -16.09
CA ARG A 151 8.68 5.94 -17.54
C ARG A 151 7.69 7.04 -17.89
N SER A 152 6.53 7.06 -17.21
CA SER A 152 5.53 8.10 -17.40
C SER A 152 6.10 9.50 -17.14
N THR A 153 6.81 9.67 -16.03
CA THR A 153 7.47 10.94 -15.72
C THR A 153 8.56 11.30 -16.74
N GLN A 154 9.36 10.31 -17.17
CA GLN A 154 10.45 10.54 -18.12
C GLN A 154 9.95 10.94 -19.52
N THR A 155 8.82 10.37 -19.94
CA THR A 155 8.27 10.58 -21.29
C THR A 155 7.10 11.56 -21.33
N ASP A 156 6.67 12.05 -20.17
CA ASP A 156 5.47 12.88 -19.99
C ASP A 156 4.26 12.30 -20.72
N SER A 157 4.05 10.99 -20.55
CA SER A 157 3.01 10.25 -21.26
C SER A 157 2.39 9.14 -20.43
N VAL A 158 1.19 8.71 -20.84
CA VAL A 158 0.52 7.54 -20.28
C VAL A 158 1.26 6.27 -20.69
N ILE A 159 1.52 5.39 -19.75
CA ILE A 159 2.13 4.09 -19.97
C ILE A 159 1.07 2.99 -19.91
N LYS A 160 1.03 2.16 -20.97
CA LYS A 160 0.11 1.02 -21.05
C LYS A 160 0.76 -0.28 -20.62
N PHE A 161 -0.01 -1.14 -19.97
CA PHE A 161 0.44 -2.46 -19.54
C PHE A 161 0.08 -3.57 -20.56
N PRO A 162 0.93 -4.62 -20.68
CA PRO A 162 2.24 -4.77 -20.04
C PRO A 162 3.29 -3.84 -20.66
N ILE A 163 4.27 -3.40 -19.86
CA ILE A 163 5.38 -2.61 -20.39
C ILE A 163 6.24 -3.49 -21.29
N ARG A 164 6.66 -2.94 -22.44
CA ARG A 164 7.52 -3.58 -23.42
C ARG A 164 8.91 -2.97 -23.45
#